data_c401893aa9b6ffa8f2df4af23452db6f
#
_entry.id   c401893aa9b6ffa8f2df4af23452db6f
#
_cell.length_a   1.000
_cell.length_b   1.000
_cell.length_c   1.000
_cell.angle_alpha   90.00
_cell.angle_beta   90.00
_cell.angle_gamma   90.00
#
_symmetry.space_group_name_H-M   'P 1'
#
loop_
_entity.id
_entity.type
_entity.pdbx_description
1 polymer ?
#
loop_
_entity_poly.entity_id
_entity_poly.type
_entity_poly.pdbx_seq_one_letter_code
_entity_poly.pdbx_strand_id
1 'polypeptide(L)'
;MLWYKSWLETRWRFLIGLGVLLCSAVATVYTYPQVLRLLPLVSPQGHGALSAEIRQSIELSRHYRGFIWLQWFRQNSIDWTTVFAILLGTSGVVSNSRQTGFTLSLPLSRTRVAGVRGAAGLGELFALVFLPSIVVPLLSPAIGQTYSMADTLIHGACLFVGATVFFSAAFLFSHVFDDVWRPLLLAFALVVAFAVLDKALHAPAIFSVMSGETFFRTGRLPWPGLLACVAASGAMGWITLRIFMHRDL
;
A
#
# COMPACT_ATOMS: atom_id res chain seq x y z
N MET A 1 -20.60 -14.89 11.10
CA MET A 1 -21.42 -14.05 10.21
C MET A 1 -20.88 -12.65 9.95
N LEU A 2 -20.33 -11.92 10.94
CA LEU A 2 -19.78 -10.55 10.74
C LEU A 2 -18.62 -10.49 9.74
N TRP A 3 -17.68 -11.41 9.78
CA TRP A 3 -16.55 -11.49 8.84
C TRP A 3 -17.01 -11.66 7.39
N TYR A 4 -17.97 -12.55 7.16
CA TYR A 4 -18.52 -12.81 5.83
C TYR A 4 -19.22 -11.57 5.27
N LYS A 5 -19.99 -10.85 6.12
CA LYS A 5 -20.64 -9.61 5.72
C LYS A 5 -19.61 -8.52 5.39
N SER A 6 -18.59 -8.35 6.23
CA SER A 6 -17.51 -7.37 5.98
C SER A 6 -16.82 -7.65 4.65
N TRP A 7 -16.49 -8.92 4.38
CA TRP A 7 -15.86 -9.32 3.11
C TRP A 7 -16.78 -9.08 1.89
N LEU A 8 -18.08 -9.33 2.00
CA LEU A 8 -19.02 -9.05 0.90
C LEU A 8 -19.09 -7.56 0.54
N GLU A 9 -18.90 -6.66 1.51
CA GLU A 9 -18.91 -5.21 1.29
C GLU A 9 -17.65 -4.73 0.55
N THR A 10 -16.50 -5.38 0.75
CA THR A 10 -15.20 -4.99 0.19
C THR A 10 -14.73 -5.84 -1.00
N ARG A 11 -15.34 -7.00 -1.22
CA ARG A 11 -14.89 -8.03 -2.18
C ARG A 11 -14.58 -7.49 -3.58
N TRP A 12 -15.42 -6.62 -4.12
CA TRP A 12 -15.20 -6.08 -5.46
C TRP A 12 -13.98 -5.15 -5.52
N ARG A 13 -13.80 -4.32 -4.51
CA ARG A 13 -12.62 -3.44 -4.40
C ARG A 13 -11.34 -4.29 -4.24
N PHE A 14 -11.41 -5.31 -3.40
CA PHE A 14 -10.32 -6.26 -3.21
C PHE A 14 -9.99 -7.03 -4.49
N LEU A 15 -10.98 -7.63 -5.16
CA LEU A 15 -10.76 -8.42 -6.38
C LEU A 15 -10.22 -7.58 -7.54
N ILE A 16 -10.73 -6.36 -7.72
CA ILE A 16 -10.20 -5.43 -8.72
C ILE A 16 -8.77 -5.06 -8.38
N GLY A 17 -8.48 -4.72 -7.12
CA GLY A 17 -7.14 -4.39 -6.68
C GLY A 17 -6.15 -5.55 -6.85
N LEU A 18 -6.57 -6.75 -6.48
CA LEU A 18 -5.77 -7.95 -6.66
C LEU A 18 -5.49 -8.21 -8.15
N GLY A 19 -6.50 -8.09 -9.00
CA GLY A 19 -6.33 -8.25 -10.44
C GLY A 19 -5.36 -7.23 -11.04
N VAL A 20 -5.51 -5.95 -10.71
CA VAL A 20 -4.60 -4.89 -11.16
C VAL A 20 -3.16 -5.12 -10.70
N LEU A 21 -2.96 -5.45 -9.43
CA LEU A 21 -1.62 -5.72 -8.87
C LEU A 21 -1.00 -6.98 -9.47
N LEU A 22 -1.77 -8.06 -9.66
CA LEU A 22 -1.28 -9.28 -10.31
C LEU A 22 -0.89 -9.02 -11.77
N CYS A 23 -1.73 -8.35 -12.54
CA CYS A 23 -1.41 -7.97 -13.92
C CYS A 23 -0.16 -7.08 -13.98
N SER A 24 -0.03 -6.12 -13.07
CA SER A 24 1.13 -5.24 -13.00
C SER A 24 2.41 -6.00 -12.61
N ALA A 25 2.34 -6.98 -11.69
CA ALA A 25 3.47 -7.83 -11.32
C ALA A 25 3.94 -8.67 -12.51
N VAL A 26 3.00 -9.33 -13.20
CA VAL A 26 3.28 -10.11 -14.41
C VAL A 26 3.90 -9.22 -15.49
N ALA A 27 3.30 -8.06 -15.77
CA ALA A 27 3.81 -7.12 -16.76
C ALA A 27 5.23 -6.67 -16.42
N THR A 28 5.52 -6.35 -15.14
CA THR A 28 6.86 -5.95 -14.70
C THR A 28 7.89 -7.02 -15.00
N VAL A 29 7.63 -8.29 -14.70
CA VAL A 29 8.57 -9.39 -14.99
C VAL A 29 8.83 -9.53 -16.49
N TYR A 30 7.78 -9.57 -17.30
CA TYR A 30 7.92 -9.77 -18.76
C TYR A 30 8.43 -8.55 -19.51
N THR A 31 8.39 -7.36 -18.93
CA THR A 31 8.94 -6.14 -19.55
C THR A 31 10.47 -6.07 -19.43
N TYR A 32 11.09 -6.77 -18.47
CA TYR A 32 12.54 -6.70 -18.23
C TYR A 32 13.40 -6.99 -19.45
N PRO A 33 13.17 -8.07 -20.26
CA PRO A 33 13.97 -8.34 -21.44
C PRO A 33 13.87 -7.24 -22.51
N GLN A 34 12.71 -6.56 -22.59
CA GLN A 34 12.51 -5.44 -23.52
C GLN A 34 13.29 -4.20 -23.06
N VAL A 35 13.27 -3.91 -21.76
CA VAL A 35 14.04 -2.80 -21.17
C VAL A 35 15.53 -3.00 -21.40
N LEU A 36 16.07 -4.21 -21.21
CA LEU A 36 17.47 -4.51 -21.49
C LEU A 36 17.88 -4.22 -22.93
N ARG A 37 17.00 -4.46 -23.91
CA ARG A 37 17.26 -4.16 -25.33
C ARG A 37 17.27 -2.66 -25.61
N LEU A 38 16.48 -1.87 -24.88
CA LEU A 38 16.34 -0.43 -25.09
C LEU A 38 17.39 0.38 -24.30
N LEU A 39 17.93 -0.14 -23.21
CA LEU A 39 18.91 0.55 -22.36
C LEU A 39 20.13 1.10 -23.15
N PRO A 40 20.74 0.39 -24.12
CA PRO A 40 21.87 0.91 -24.88
C PRO A 40 21.52 2.14 -25.75
N LEU A 41 20.24 2.31 -26.10
CA LEU A 41 19.76 3.40 -26.94
C LEU A 41 19.50 4.68 -26.17
N VAL A 42 19.42 4.59 -24.84
CA VAL A 42 19.18 5.75 -23.94
C VAL A 42 20.51 6.33 -23.49
N SER A 43 21.00 7.35 -24.22
CA SER A 43 22.14 8.16 -23.77
C SER A 43 21.61 9.33 -22.94
N PRO A 44 21.92 9.43 -21.64
CA PRO A 44 21.55 10.58 -20.83
C PRO A 44 22.44 11.78 -21.23
N GLN A 45 22.00 12.55 -22.22
CA GLN A 45 22.64 13.81 -22.59
C GLN A 45 22.05 14.92 -21.69
N GLY A 46 22.84 15.37 -20.71
CA GLY A 46 22.45 16.47 -19.84
C GLY A 46 23.34 16.58 -18.60
N HIS A 47 23.59 17.82 -18.15
CA HIS A 47 24.29 18.13 -16.92
C HIS A 47 23.27 18.72 -15.94
N GLY A 48 22.91 18.00 -14.85
CA GLY A 48 21.98 18.48 -13.84
C GLY A 48 21.50 17.35 -12.91
N ALA A 49 20.81 17.70 -11.83
CA ALA A 49 20.28 16.75 -10.84
C ALA A 49 19.33 15.70 -11.47
N LEU A 50 18.45 16.14 -12.37
CA LEU A 50 17.52 15.26 -13.08
C LEU A 50 18.27 14.21 -13.95
N SER A 51 19.36 14.60 -14.59
CA SER A 51 20.19 13.67 -15.37
C SER A 51 20.92 12.65 -14.48
N ALA A 52 21.28 13.02 -13.25
CA ALA A 52 21.89 12.12 -12.28
C ALA A 52 20.89 11.04 -11.81
N GLU A 53 19.65 11.42 -11.50
CA GLU A 53 18.59 10.46 -11.13
C GLU A 53 18.27 9.49 -12.28
N ILE A 54 18.20 10.00 -13.51
CA ILE A 54 17.98 9.17 -14.70
C ILE A 54 19.13 8.17 -14.88
N ARG A 55 20.38 8.62 -14.75
CA ARG A 55 21.57 7.74 -14.83
C ARG A 55 21.53 6.65 -13.77
N GLN A 56 21.22 7.01 -12.51
CA GLN A 56 21.09 6.06 -11.42
C GLN A 56 19.97 5.03 -11.70
N SER A 57 18.84 5.46 -12.22
CA SER A 57 17.73 4.57 -12.56
C SER A 57 18.12 3.61 -13.71
N ILE A 58 18.85 4.09 -14.72
CA ILE A 58 19.39 3.28 -15.81
C ILE A 58 20.37 2.24 -15.27
N GLU A 59 21.29 2.64 -14.39
CA GLU A 59 22.28 1.74 -13.82
C GLU A 59 21.63 0.64 -12.96
N LEU A 60 20.65 1.01 -12.13
CA LEU A 60 19.86 0.04 -11.36
C LEU A 60 19.11 -0.94 -12.28
N SER A 61 18.57 -0.46 -13.40
CA SER A 61 17.80 -1.28 -14.35
C SER A 61 18.64 -2.27 -15.14
N ARG A 62 19.97 -2.15 -15.15
CA ARG A 62 20.89 -3.14 -15.76
C ARG A 62 20.89 -4.47 -15.03
N HIS A 63 20.65 -4.44 -13.71
CA HIS A 63 20.56 -5.64 -12.89
C HIS A 63 19.10 -5.96 -12.59
N TYR A 64 18.70 -7.20 -12.75
CA TYR A 64 17.32 -7.64 -12.54
C TYR A 64 16.78 -7.28 -11.15
N ARG A 65 17.59 -7.46 -10.09
CA ARG A 65 17.24 -7.08 -8.72
C ARG A 65 16.93 -5.58 -8.60
N GLY A 66 17.76 -4.74 -9.21
CA GLY A 66 17.55 -3.28 -9.22
C GLY A 66 16.32 -2.86 -10.02
N PHE A 67 16.09 -3.50 -11.19
CA PHE A 67 14.91 -3.27 -12.00
C PHE A 67 13.62 -3.61 -11.26
N ILE A 68 13.53 -4.81 -10.64
CA ILE A 68 12.36 -5.23 -9.86
C ILE A 68 12.14 -4.27 -8.67
N TRP A 69 13.20 -3.89 -7.95
CA TRP A 69 13.05 -2.95 -6.85
C TRP A 69 12.50 -1.60 -7.35
N LEU A 70 13.06 -1.04 -8.43
CA LEU A 70 12.67 0.26 -8.96
C LEU A 70 11.25 0.25 -9.52
N GLN A 71 10.94 -0.71 -10.39
CA GLN A 71 9.70 -0.75 -11.16
C GLN A 71 8.53 -1.34 -10.34
N TRP A 72 8.81 -2.40 -9.55
CA TRP A 72 7.77 -3.05 -8.76
C TRP A 72 7.65 -2.41 -7.37
N PHE A 73 8.64 -2.51 -6.51
CA PHE A 73 8.51 -2.09 -5.11
C PHE A 73 8.49 -0.57 -4.91
N ARG A 74 9.22 0.21 -5.70
CA ARG A 74 9.28 1.66 -5.53
C ARG A 74 8.18 2.41 -6.28
N GLN A 75 7.70 1.90 -7.41
CA GLN A 75 6.69 2.55 -8.24
C GLN A 75 5.34 1.84 -8.15
N ASN A 76 5.16 0.77 -8.92
CA ASN A 76 3.85 0.15 -9.13
C ASN A 76 3.17 -0.31 -7.84
N SER A 77 3.92 -0.99 -6.94
CA SER A 77 3.33 -1.52 -5.70
C SER A 77 2.91 -0.41 -4.75
N ILE A 78 3.72 0.65 -4.59
CA ILE A 78 3.38 1.76 -3.70
C ILE A 78 2.12 2.46 -4.18
N ASP A 79 2.08 2.83 -5.47
CA ASP A 79 0.97 3.60 -6.04
C ASP A 79 -0.35 2.83 -5.90
N TRP A 80 -0.40 1.60 -6.40
CA TRP A 80 -1.62 0.80 -6.36
C TRP A 80 -2.00 0.37 -4.95
N THR A 81 -1.04 -0.05 -4.12
CA THR A 81 -1.34 -0.46 -2.74
C THR A 81 -1.87 0.71 -1.93
N THR A 82 -1.33 1.92 -2.09
CA THR A 82 -1.83 3.12 -1.41
C THR A 82 -3.26 3.43 -1.81
N VAL A 83 -3.57 3.39 -3.12
CA VAL A 83 -4.94 3.60 -3.62
C VAL A 83 -5.90 2.58 -3.02
N PHE A 84 -5.56 1.29 -3.07
CA PHE A 84 -6.44 0.24 -2.54
C PHE A 84 -6.50 0.21 -1.01
N ALA A 85 -5.44 0.59 -0.30
CA ALA A 85 -5.47 0.78 1.15
C ALA A 85 -6.50 1.83 1.55
N ILE A 86 -6.55 2.96 0.83
CA ILE A 86 -7.55 4.01 1.05
C ILE A 86 -8.95 3.51 0.71
N LEU A 87 -9.13 2.84 -0.44
CA LEU A 87 -10.43 2.32 -0.87
C LEU A 87 -10.99 1.26 0.10
N LEU A 88 -10.14 0.41 0.66
CA LEU A 88 -10.53 -0.56 1.68
C LEU A 88 -10.82 0.12 3.02
N GLY A 89 -10.02 1.10 3.43
CA GLY A 89 -10.23 1.87 4.66
C GLY A 89 -11.53 2.68 4.63
N THR A 90 -11.92 3.25 3.48
CA THR A 90 -13.16 4.03 3.34
C THR A 90 -14.43 3.18 3.28
N SER A 91 -14.35 1.86 3.30
CA SER A 91 -15.51 0.95 3.36
C SER A 91 -16.17 0.88 4.75
N GLY A 92 -15.97 1.91 5.57
CA GLY A 92 -16.55 2.04 6.92
C GLY A 92 -18.08 2.07 6.96
N VAL A 93 -18.62 2.22 8.17
CA VAL A 93 -20.01 2.04 8.58
C VAL A 93 -21.06 2.78 7.72
N VAL A 94 -20.67 3.79 6.96
CA VAL A 94 -21.60 4.77 6.37
C VAL A 94 -22.16 4.38 5.00
N SER A 95 -21.64 3.35 4.35
CA SER A 95 -22.03 3.01 2.97
C SER A 95 -23.53 2.69 2.79
N ASN A 96 -24.29 2.43 3.87
CA ASN A 96 -25.72 2.17 3.71
C ASN A 96 -26.49 2.42 5.02
N SER A 97 -27.05 3.63 5.19
CA SER A 97 -27.80 4.04 6.38
C SER A 97 -28.94 3.08 6.77
N ARG A 98 -29.60 2.42 5.79
CA ARG A 98 -30.64 1.41 6.04
C ARG A 98 -30.08 0.07 6.55
N GLN A 99 -28.89 -0.36 6.10
CA GLN A 99 -28.28 -1.61 6.56
C GLN A 99 -27.54 -1.43 7.89
N THR A 100 -27.06 -0.21 8.18
CA THR A 100 -26.41 0.12 9.44
C THR A 100 -27.39 0.08 10.59
N GLY A 101 -28.59 0.62 10.42
CA GLY A 101 -29.67 0.55 11.41
C GLY A 101 -30.01 -0.88 11.82
N PHE A 102 -30.11 -1.81 10.85
CA PHE A 102 -30.36 -3.22 11.14
C PHE A 102 -29.18 -3.90 11.86
N THR A 103 -27.95 -3.58 11.52
CA THR A 103 -26.76 -4.19 12.17
C THR A 103 -26.56 -3.70 13.60
N LEU A 104 -26.94 -2.46 13.89
CA LEU A 104 -26.88 -1.83 15.21
C LEU A 104 -28.03 -2.25 16.13
N SER A 105 -29.13 -2.75 15.57
CA SER A 105 -30.23 -3.35 16.36
C SER A 105 -29.90 -4.74 16.89
N LEU A 106 -28.82 -5.38 16.40
CA LEU A 106 -28.34 -6.64 16.95
C LEU A 106 -27.62 -6.39 18.30
N PRO A 107 -27.69 -7.31 19.27
CA PRO A 107 -27.04 -7.18 20.57
C PRO A 107 -25.52 -7.45 20.46
N LEU A 108 -24.84 -6.70 19.60
CA LEU A 108 -23.41 -6.81 19.37
C LEU A 108 -22.73 -5.52 19.84
N SER A 109 -21.59 -5.66 20.54
CA SER A 109 -20.80 -4.49 20.93
C SER A 109 -20.29 -3.73 19.70
N ARG A 110 -20.45 -2.43 19.68
CA ARG A 110 -19.98 -1.54 18.60
C ARG A 110 -18.49 -1.74 18.29
N THR A 111 -17.68 -1.87 19.33
CA THR A 111 -16.24 -2.13 19.23
C THR A 111 -15.94 -3.41 18.47
N ARG A 112 -16.75 -4.46 18.66
CA ARG A 112 -16.59 -5.73 17.92
C ARG A 112 -16.88 -5.56 16.43
N VAL A 113 -17.89 -4.77 16.07
CA VAL A 113 -18.21 -4.52 14.66
C VAL A 113 -17.10 -3.74 13.98
N ALA A 114 -16.61 -2.64 14.58
CA ALA A 114 -15.51 -1.86 14.03
C ALA A 114 -14.20 -2.68 13.98
N GLY A 115 -13.90 -3.45 15.03
CA GLY A 115 -12.72 -4.31 15.09
C GLY A 115 -12.70 -5.39 14.00
N VAL A 116 -13.84 -6.08 13.77
CA VAL A 116 -13.94 -7.10 12.70
C VAL A 116 -13.77 -6.46 11.31
N ARG A 117 -14.34 -5.28 11.08
CA ARG A 117 -14.17 -4.57 9.80
C ARG A 117 -12.73 -4.14 9.56
N GLY A 118 -12.11 -3.53 10.57
CA GLY A 118 -10.71 -3.14 10.49
C GLY A 118 -9.79 -4.33 10.25
N ALA A 119 -9.99 -5.44 10.97
CA ALA A 119 -9.20 -6.65 10.81
C ALA A 119 -9.42 -7.33 9.45
N ALA A 120 -10.66 -7.35 8.93
CA ALA A 120 -10.94 -7.87 7.59
C ALA A 120 -10.24 -7.04 6.52
N GLY A 121 -10.34 -5.70 6.58
CA GLY A 121 -9.67 -4.80 5.64
C GLY A 121 -8.14 -4.90 5.70
N LEU A 122 -7.55 -5.05 6.89
CA LEU A 122 -6.12 -5.31 7.04
C LEU A 122 -5.70 -6.66 6.46
N GLY A 123 -6.54 -7.70 6.62
CA GLY A 123 -6.31 -9.02 5.99
C GLY A 123 -6.36 -8.95 4.47
N GLU A 124 -7.31 -8.19 3.90
CA GLU A 124 -7.40 -7.94 2.47
C GLU A 124 -6.18 -7.15 1.97
N LEU A 125 -5.75 -6.11 2.70
CA LEU A 125 -4.55 -5.33 2.39
C LEU A 125 -3.29 -6.21 2.43
N PHE A 126 -3.18 -7.09 3.43
CA PHE A 126 -2.10 -8.08 3.51
C PHE A 126 -2.06 -8.95 2.25
N ALA A 127 -3.19 -9.50 1.85
CA ALA A 127 -3.28 -10.31 0.64
C ALA A 127 -2.92 -9.51 -0.63
N LEU A 128 -3.38 -8.24 -0.75
CA LEU A 128 -3.05 -7.35 -1.87
C LEU A 128 -1.55 -7.06 -1.98
N VAL A 129 -0.84 -7.00 -0.87
CA VAL A 129 0.61 -6.75 -0.87
C VAL A 129 1.38 -8.03 -1.19
N PHE A 130 1.08 -9.12 -0.48
CA PHE A 130 1.93 -10.31 -0.53
C PHE A 130 1.64 -11.21 -1.73
N LEU A 131 0.38 -11.40 -2.16
CA LEU A 131 0.08 -12.28 -3.27
C LEU A 131 0.73 -11.81 -4.59
N PRO A 132 0.60 -10.53 -5.03
CA PRO A 132 1.26 -10.08 -6.24
C PRO A 132 2.79 -10.03 -6.10
N SER A 133 3.31 -9.70 -4.91
CA SER A 133 4.76 -9.68 -4.69
C SER A 133 5.38 -11.06 -4.82
N ILE A 134 4.74 -12.13 -4.33
CA ILE A 134 5.20 -13.52 -4.46
C ILE A 134 5.20 -13.99 -5.92
N VAL A 135 4.32 -13.45 -6.76
CA VAL A 135 4.29 -13.78 -8.18
C VAL A 135 5.60 -13.38 -8.88
N VAL A 136 6.27 -12.32 -8.44
CA VAL A 136 7.53 -11.86 -9.04
C VAL A 136 8.62 -12.95 -8.98
N PRO A 137 9.03 -13.49 -7.82
CA PRO A 137 10.05 -14.54 -7.78
C PRO A 137 9.59 -15.85 -8.43
N LEU A 138 8.28 -16.14 -8.45
CA LEU A 138 7.74 -17.34 -9.10
C LEU A 138 7.82 -17.28 -10.62
N LEU A 139 7.63 -16.10 -11.22
CA LEU A 139 7.70 -15.90 -12.67
C LEU A 139 9.12 -15.59 -13.18
N SER A 140 10.03 -15.13 -12.32
CA SER A 140 11.40 -14.78 -12.72
C SER A 140 12.14 -15.89 -13.47
N PRO A 141 12.02 -17.18 -13.11
CA PRO A 141 12.65 -18.26 -13.86
C PRO A 141 12.16 -18.39 -15.31
N ALA A 142 10.92 -18.00 -15.62
CA ALA A 142 10.36 -18.05 -16.97
C ALA A 142 11.10 -17.14 -17.97
N ILE A 143 11.79 -16.10 -17.48
CA ILE A 143 12.63 -15.19 -18.27
C ILE A 143 14.14 -15.45 -18.09
N GLY A 144 14.51 -16.58 -17.46
CA GLY A 144 15.90 -16.94 -17.18
C GLY A 144 16.57 -16.12 -16.10
N GLN A 145 15.78 -15.47 -15.22
CA GLN A 145 16.26 -14.66 -14.11
C GLN A 145 15.86 -15.29 -12.77
N THR A 146 16.53 -14.86 -11.70
CA THR A 146 16.17 -15.27 -10.33
C THR A 146 15.98 -14.05 -9.44
N TYR A 147 14.96 -14.09 -8.59
CA TYR A 147 14.72 -13.08 -7.57
C TYR A 147 14.55 -13.75 -6.19
N SER A 148 15.11 -13.15 -5.15
CA SER A 148 15.08 -13.71 -3.81
C SER A 148 13.69 -13.62 -3.19
N MET A 149 13.16 -14.76 -2.72
CA MET A 149 11.91 -14.81 -1.94
C MET A 149 12.05 -14.04 -0.62
N ALA A 150 13.23 -14.08 0.02
CA ALA A 150 13.47 -13.33 1.25
C ALA A 150 13.40 -11.82 1.00
N ASP A 151 14.03 -11.32 -0.08
CA ASP A 151 13.95 -9.91 -0.47
C ASP A 151 12.48 -9.50 -0.72
N THR A 152 11.72 -10.35 -1.39
CA THR A 152 10.29 -10.13 -1.64
C THR A 152 9.49 -9.97 -0.36
N LEU A 153 9.68 -10.87 0.61
CA LEU A 153 8.97 -10.84 1.88
C LEU A 153 9.33 -9.61 2.71
N ILE A 154 10.61 -9.21 2.70
CA ILE A 154 11.07 -8.03 3.44
C ILE A 154 10.50 -6.75 2.82
N HIS A 155 10.60 -6.59 1.49
CA HIS A 155 10.00 -5.44 0.80
C HIS A 155 8.47 -5.43 0.96
N GLY A 156 7.81 -6.60 0.86
CA GLY A 156 6.38 -6.73 1.12
C GLY A 156 5.98 -6.32 2.53
N ALA A 157 6.79 -6.69 3.55
CA ALA A 157 6.55 -6.29 4.93
C ALA A 157 6.69 -4.77 5.12
N CYS A 158 7.72 -4.15 4.54
CA CYS A 158 7.90 -2.70 4.55
C CYS A 158 6.71 -1.98 3.89
N LEU A 159 6.29 -2.47 2.72
CA LEU A 159 5.16 -1.94 1.96
C LEU A 159 3.85 -2.08 2.77
N PHE A 160 3.59 -3.24 3.35
CA PHE A 160 2.40 -3.49 4.16
C PHE A 160 2.32 -2.57 5.37
N VAL A 161 3.42 -2.48 6.15
CA VAL A 161 3.47 -1.62 7.35
C VAL A 161 3.25 -0.15 6.98
N GLY A 162 3.85 0.35 5.91
CA GLY A 162 3.60 1.72 5.46
C GLY A 162 2.17 1.93 4.94
N ALA A 163 1.62 0.97 4.19
CA ALA A 163 0.25 1.04 3.67
C ALA A 163 -0.81 1.02 4.78
N THR A 164 -0.53 0.39 5.94
CA THR A 164 -1.45 0.41 7.09
C THR A 164 -1.71 1.82 7.61
N VAL A 165 -0.77 2.77 7.43
CA VAL A 165 -0.97 4.18 7.81
C VAL A 165 -2.09 4.81 7.00
N PHE A 166 -2.06 4.63 5.68
CA PHE A 166 -3.09 5.17 4.78
C PHE A 166 -4.44 4.47 4.96
N PHE A 167 -4.42 3.15 5.17
CA PHE A 167 -5.62 2.39 5.52
C PHE A 167 -6.24 2.91 6.81
N SER A 168 -5.46 3.07 7.88
CA SER A 168 -5.93 3.52 9.19
C SER A 168 -6.44 4.96 9.16
N ALA A 169 -5.80 5.84 8.39
CA ALA A 169 -6.28 7.21 8.19
C ALA A 169 -7.62 7.24 7.46
N ALA A 170 -7.74 6.49 6.35
CA ALA A 170 -8.99 6.38 5.60
C ALA A 170 -10.11 5.76 6.44
N PHE A 171 -9.78 4.75 7.25
CA PHE A 171 -10.71 4.10 8.18
C PHE A 171 -11.18 5.08 9.27
N LEU A 172 -10.27 5.87 9.85
CA LEU A 172 -10.60 6.93 10.80
C LEU A 172 -11.54 7.96 10.19
N PHE A 173 -11.20 8.49 9.01
CA PHE A 173 -12.04 9.50 8.33
C PHE A 173 -13.41 8.95 8.00
N SER A 174 -13.54 7.68 7.61
CA SER A 174 -14.83 7.05 7.32
C SER A 174 -15.74 6.91 8.54
N HIS A 175 -15.20 7.03 9.76
CA HIS A 175 -15.97 7.05 11.00
C HIS A 175 -16.27 8.46 11.50
N VAL A 176 -15.56 9.47 11.00
CA VAL A 176 -15.80 10.88 11.35
C VAL A 176 -16.88 11.50 10.47
N PHE A 177 -16.87 11.17 9.17
CA PHE A 177 -17.79 11.75 8.19
C PHE A 177 -18.87 10.75 7.77
N ASP A 178 -20.08 11.27 7.51
CA ASP A 178 -21.26 10.47 7.16
C ASP A 178 -21.41 10.21 5.65
N ASP A 179 -20.52 10.77 4.84
CA ASP A 179 -20.48 10.56 3.39
C ASP A 179 -19.26 9.72 2.96
N VAL A 180 -19.25 9.28 1.70
CA VAL A 180 -18.16 8.47 1.14
C VAL A 180 -17.05 9.35 0.53
N TRP A 181 -17.39 10.54 0.04
CA TRP A 181 -16.47 11.37 -0.74
C TRP A 181 -15.46 12.11 0.12
N ARG A 182 -15.90 12.68 1.26
CA ARG A 182 -15.02 13.44 2.16
C ARG A 182 -13.89 12.58 2.75
N PRO A 183 -14.16 11.38 3.31
CA PRO A 183 -13.08 10.49 3.77
C PRO A 183 -12.10 10.12 2.68
N LEU A 184 -12.60 9.85 1.48
CA LEU A 184 -11.79 9.48 0.33
C LEU A 184 -10.87 10.63 -0.08
N LEU A 185 -11.42 11.83 -0.28
CA LEU A 185 -10.66 13.02 -0.66
C LEU A 185 -9.63 13.41 0.40
N LEU A 186 -9.97 13.35 1.69
CA LEU A 186 -9.04 13.65 2.79
C LEU A 186 -7.91 12.63 2.86
N ALA A 187 -8.19 11.34 2.64
CA ALA A 187 -7.17 10.31 2.62
C ALA A 187 -6.20 10.51 1.42
N PHE A 188 -6.71 10.86 0.23
CA PHE A 188 -5.87 11.21 -0.92
C PHE A 188 -5.09 12.52 -0.69
N ALA A 189 -5.69 13.54 -0.09
CA ALA A 189 -5.00 14.77 0.28
C ALA A 189 -3.83 14.49 1.25
N LEU A 190 -4.01 13.55 2.19
CA LEU A 190 -2.95 13.10 3.07
C LEU A 190 -1.79 12.45 2.31
N VAL A 191 -2.07 11.61 1.31
CA VAL A 191 -1.02 11.03 0.42
C VAL A 191 -0.23 12.13 -0.27
N VAL A 192 -0.93 13.11 -0.87
CA VAL A 192 -0.29 14.24 -1.53
C VAL A 192 0.54 15.07 -0.56
N ALA A 193 0.03 15.32 0.65
CA ALA A 193 0.78 16.03 1.69
C ALA A 193 2.07 15.30 2.06
N PHE A 194 2.02 13.97 2.25
CA PHE A 194 3.23 13.18 2.50
C PHE A 194 4.20 13.20 1.32
N ALA A 195 3.70 13.13 0.08
CA ALA A 195 4.55 13.19 -1.12
C ALA A 195 5.25 14.55 -1.28
N VAL A 196 4.57 15.64 -0.92
CA VAL A 196 5.14 16.99 -0.92
C VAL A 196 6.17 17.16 0.20
N LEU A 197 5.84 16.70 1.42
CA LEU A 197 6.74 16.75 2.57
C LEU A 197 8.02 15.94 2.33
N ASP A 198 7.91 14.78 1.68
CA ASP A 198 9.06 13.96 1.29
C ASP A 198 10.05 14.73 0.44
N LYS A 199 9.55 15.43 -0.58
CA LYS A 199 10.39 16.25 -1.44
C LYS A 199 10.96 17.51 -0.75
N ALA A 200 10.17 18.10 0.17
CA ALA A 200 10.54 19.38 0.80
C ALA A 200 11.56 19.19 1.94
N LEU A 201 11.40 18.16 2.76
CA LEU A 201 12.17 18.00 4.00
C LEU A 201 13.38 17.06 3.85
N HIS A 202 13.53 16.38 2.71
CA HIS A 202 14.59 15.36 2.49
C HIS A 202 14.70 14.35 3.65
N ALA A 203 13.61 14.20 4.42
CA ALA A 203 13.51 13.29 5.56
C ALA A 203 13.18 11.88 5.05
N PRO A 204 13.51 10.81 5.80
CA PRO A 204 13.08 9.46 5.43
C PRO A 204 11.55 9.38 5.48
N ALA A 205 10.93 9.65 4.33
CA ALA A 205 9.50 9.70 4.18
C ALA A 205 8.90 8.30 4.23
N ILE A 206 7.61 8.27 4.46
CA ILE A 206 6.82 7.05 4.50
C ILE A 206 7.03 6.20 3.21
N PHE A 207 7.18 6.84 2.05
CA PHE A 207 7.40 6.16 0.77
C PHE A 207 8.76 5.47 0.67
N SER A 208 9.82 6.03 1.27
CA SER A 208 11.13 5.38 1.34
C SER A 208 11.10 4.16 2.28
N VAL A 209 10.29 4.21 3.34
CA VAL A 209 10.04 3.06 4.22
C VAL A 209 9.23 1.99 3.47
N MET A 210 8.18 2.38 2.74
CA MET A 210 7.32 1.48 1.97
C MET A 210 8.09 0.75 0.86
N SER A 211 8.98 1.45 0.14
CA SER A 211 9.82 0.83 -0.89
C SER A 211 10.92 -0.08 -0.32
N GLY A 212 11.21 0.02 0.98
CA GLY A 212 12.33 -0.66 1.60
C GLY A 212 13.69 -0.19 1.05
N GLU A 213 13.80 1.09 0.68
CA GLU A 213 15.02 1.65 0.07
C GLU A 213 16.26 1.43 0.94
N THR A 214 16.15 1.64 2.25
CA THR A 214 17.25 1.40 3.20
C THR A 214 17.69 -0.06 3.15
N PHE A 215 16.76 -1.01 3.12
CA PHE A 215 17.08 -2.42 3.02
C PHE A 215 17.74 -2.75 1.67
N PHE A 216 17.22 -2.22 0.58
CA PHE A 216 17.80 -2.43 -0.75
C PHE A 216 19.25 -1.95 -0.84
N ARG A 217 19.56 -0.77 -0.26
CA ARG A 217 20.89 -0.14 -0.32
C ARG A 217 21.88 -0.69 0.69
N THR A 218 21.44 -0.98 1.92
CA THR A 218 22.33 -1.28 3.06
C THR A 218 22.17 -2.69 3.62
N GLY A 219 21.15 -3.42 3.20
CA GLY A 219 20.78 -4.72 3.79
C GLY A 219 20.16 -4.62 5.19
N ARG A 220 19.91 -3.40 5.71
CA ARG A 220 19.34 -3.18 7.05
C ARG A 220 17.91 -2.70 6.96
N LEU A 221 17.05 -3.21 7.85
CA LEU A 221 15.67 -2.75 7.96
C LEU A 221 15.59 -1.31 8.50
N PRO A 222 14.68 -0.47 7.96
CA PRO A 222 14.44 0.89 8.46
C PRO A 222 13.58 0.87 9.74
N TRP A 223 14.10 0.27 10.83
CA TRP A 223 13.38 0.08 12.08
C TRP A 223 12.68 1.35 12.61
N PRO A 224 13.33 2.53 12.66
CA PRO A 224 12.67 3.74 13.16
C PRO A 224 11.44 4.11 12.34
N GLY A 225 11.52 4.02 11.01
CA GLY A 225 10.39 4.30 10.11
C GLY A 225 9.25 3.28 10.25
N LEU A 226 9.59 1.99 10.35
CA LEU A 226 8.60 0.93 10.55
C LEU A 226 7.87 1.10 11.88
N LEU A 227 8.59 1.37 12.97
CA LEU A 227 7.99 1.61 14.29
C LEU A 227 7.10 2.85 14.29
N ALA A 228 7.52 3.93 13.62
CA ALA A 228 6.71 5.13 13.48
C ALA A 228 5.40 4.84 12.72
N CYS A 229 5.45 4.06 11.63
CA CYS A 229 4.26 3.66 10.89
C CYS A 229 3.31 2.80 11.73
N VAL A 230 3.84 1.83 12.48
CA VAL A 230 3.03 0.99 13.39
C VAL A 230 2.39 1.83 14.50
N ALA A 231 3.15 2.73 15.12
CA ALA A 231 2.65 3.62 16.16
C ALA A 231 1.55 4.55 15.62
N ALA A 232 1.76 5.16 14.45
CA ALA A 232 0.76 6.02 13.80
C ALA A 232 -0.52 5.26 13.45
N SER A 233 -0.40 4.07 12.85
CA SER A 233 -1.55 3.22 12.52
C SER A 233 -2.31 2.77 13.77
N GLY A 234 -1.58 2.37 14.82
CA GLY A 234 -2.18 1.97 16.10
C GLY A 234 -2.89 3.13 16.79
N ALA A 235 -2.31 4.32 16.80
CA ALA A 235 -2.93 5.52 17.36
C ALA A 235 -4.23 5.89 16.62
N MET A 236 -4.21 5.89 15.28
CA MET A 236 -5.40 6.14 14.46
C MET A 236 -6.49 5.09 14.69
N GLY A 237 -6.11 3.81 14.76
CA GLY A 237 -7.04 2.72 15.07
C GLY A 237 -7.67 2.88 16.46
N TRP A 238 -6.89 3.25 17.46
CA TRP A 238 -7.38 3.51 18.81
C TRP A 238 -8.34 4.72 18.86
N ILE A 239 -7.99 5.82 18.19
CA ILE A 239 -8.85 7.01 18.06
C ILE A 239 -10.18 6.62 17.39
N THR A 240 -10.13 5.83 16.32
CA THR A 240 -11.34 5.36 15.62
C THR A 240 -12.27 4.60 16.57
N LEU A 241 -11.72 3.68 17.37
CA LEU A 241 -12.50 2.94 18.36
C LEU A 241 -13.12 3.84 19.41
N ARG A 242 -12.40 4.87 19.87
CA ARG A 242 -12.91 5.86 20.83
C ARG A 242 -14.04 6.70 20.25
N ILE A 243 -13.89 7.23 19.05
CA ILE A 243 -14.94 8.01 18.37
C ILE A 243 -16.19 7.17 18.19
N PHE A 244 -16.03 5.91 17.78
CA PHE A 244 -17.16 5.02 17.54
C PHE A 244 -17.93 4.65 18.82
N MET A 245 -17.25 4.61 19.98
CA MET A 245 -17.90 4.37 21.28
C MET A 245 -18.73 5.57 21.76
N HIS A 246 -18.32 6.81 21.46
CA HIS A 246 -18.96 8.03 21.96
C HIS A 246 -19.95 8.66 20.96
N ARG A 247 -20.12 8.07 19.80
CA ARG A 247 -21.08 8.57 18.79
C ARG A 247 -22.50 8.14 19.19
N ASP A 248 -23.30 9.08 19.72
CA ASP A 248 -24.74 8.91 19.88
C ASP A 248 -25.40 8.91 18.51
N LEU A 249 -26.11 7.83 18.19
CA LEU A 249 -26.88 7.65 16.97
C LEU A 249 -28.36 7.93 17.23
#